data_35659f9c0e508e92427083f27bc76d1f
#
_entry.id   35659f9c0e508e92427083f27bc76d1f
#
_cell.length_a   1.000
_cell.length_b   1.000
_cell.length_c   1.000
_cell.angle_alpha   90.00
_cell.angle_beta   90.00
_cell.angle_gamma   90.00
#
_symmetry.space_group_name_H-M   'P 1'
#
loop_
_entity.id
_entity.type
_entity.pdbx_description
1 polymer ?
#
loop_
_entity_poly.entity_id
_entity_poly.type
_entity_poly.pdbx_seq_one_letter_code
_entity_poly.pdbx_strand_id
1 'polypeptide(L)'
;TLEEMWEIIDTSEQTQKHCMMMENVNYGREELLFLNMCRKKVIGDLLHAEAAYIHDLRDQMDDVKKRGEGLWRPYHLAKRNGNLYPTHGLGPVAQYMNLSRSEDQFNSIVSYSTPAIGRNLYAKEKHKEDHKWNKIDFKGGDLNTSIIKTNLGRTIMVQWDETSPRPYSRLNLIQGTKGTLAGFPTRVALQGGVPGATEDHHSWATGEQLETLYEKYDHPMYKRLEAKAKKMGGHGGMDFIMLYRMVECLIKGIPLDQNVYEGCFWSSVSQLSEIS
;
A
#
# COMPACT_ATOMS: atom_id res chain seq x y z
N THR A 1 -11.56 3.58 14.67
CA THR A 1 -10.95 4.63 15.51
C THR A 1 -9.57 4.21 16.01
N LEU A 2 -8.79 5.14 16.55
CA LEU A 2 -7.50 4.82 17.17
C LEU A 2 -7.70 3.96 18.44
N GLU A 3 -8.76 4.23 19.19
CA GLU A 3 -9.13 3.47 20.37
C GLU A 3 -9.40 2.00 20.03
N GLU A 4 -10.19 1.73 18.97
CA GLU A 4 -10.44 0.36 18.50
C GLU A 4 -9.16 -0.36 18.07
N MET A 5 -8.19 0.36 17.50
CA MET A 5 -6.89 -0.21 17.13
C MET A 5 -6.10 -0.63 18.39
N TRP A 6 -6.13 0.17 19.45
CA TRP A 6 -5.54 -0.22 20.73
C TRP A 6 -6.25 -1.43 21.33
N GLU A 7 -7.58 -1.47 21.29
CA GLU A 7 -8.37 -2.61 21.76
C GLU A 7 -8.01 -3.91 21.01
N ILE A 8 -7.78 -3.84 19.69
CA ILE A 8 -7.34 -4.97 18.88
C ILE A 8 -5.95 -5.47 19.36
N ILE A 9 -5.01 -4.56 19.61
CA ILE A 9 -3.68 -4.90 20.12
C ILE A 9 -3.78 -5.55 21.50
N ASP A 10 -4.46 -4.89 22.44
CA ASP A 10 -4.65 -5.38 23.81
C ASP A 10 -5.32 -6.76 23.83
N THR A 11 -6.34 -6.96 22.99
CA THR A 11 -7.01 -8.26 22.87
C THR A 11 -6.06 -9.34 22.35
N SER A 12 -5.24 -9.03 21.34
CA SER A 12 -4.24 -9.98 20.82
C SER A 12 -3.21 -10.35 21.88
N GLU A 13 -2.75 -9.38 22.66
CA GLU A 13 -1.79 -9.59 23.75
C GLU A 13 -2.40 -10.41 24.90
N GLN A 14 -3.59 -10.04 25.37
CA GLN A 14 -4.28 -10.73 26.48
C GLN A 14 -4.64 -12.18 26.14
N THR A 15 -5.09 -12.41 24.90
CA THR A 15 -5.51 -13.76 24.46
C THR A 15 -4.36 -14.60 23.94
N GLN A 16 -3.20 -14.00 23.67
CA GLN A 16 -2.05 -14.65 23.02
C GLN A 16 -2.42 -15.28 21.67
N LYS A 17 -3.38 -14.66 20.96
CA LYS A 17 -3.81 -15.13 19.63
C LYS A 17 -3.18 -14.30 18.54
N HIS A 18 -2.83 -14.96 17.46
CA HIS A 18 -2.35 -14.27 16.26
C HIS A 18 -3.47 -13.42 15.63
N CYS A 19 -3.13 -12.20 15.29
CA CYS A 19 -3.92 -11.33 14.46
C CYS A 19 -3.02 -10.83 13.32
N MET A 20 -3.42 -11.06 12.07
CA MET A 20 -2.63 -10.71 10.89
C MET A 20 -3.40 -9.75 10.00
N MET A 21 -2.76 -8.65 9.60
CA MET A 21 -3.21 -7.84 8.49
C MET A 21 -3.00 -8.62 7.19
N MET A 22 -4.07 -8.82 6.43
CA MET A 22 -4.03 -9.57 5.16
C MET A 22 -3.74 -8.63 3.97
N GLU A 23 -2.66 -7.86 4.05
CA GLU A 23 -2.24 -6.94 2.99
C GLU A 23 -1.46 -7.69 1.92
N ASN A 24 -2.17 -8.15 0.88
CA ASN A 24 -1.64 -9.03 -0.14
C ASN A 24 -0.55 -8.42 -1.02
N VAL A 25 -0.59 -7.11 -1.23
CA VAL A 25 0.39 -6.42 -2.10
C VAL A 25 1.82 -6.50 -1.58
N ASN A 26 2.03 -6.72 -0.28
CA ASN A 26 3.35 -6.97 0.28
C ASN A 26 4.01 -8.25 -0.26
N TYR A 27 3.23 -9.09 -0.93
CA TYR A 27 3.69 -10.37 -1.51
C TYR A 27 3.72 -10.35 -3.03
N GLY A 28 3.58 -9.18 -3.66
CA GLY A 28 3.84 -8.97 -5.08
C GLY A 28 5.33 -9.21 -5.41
N ARG A 29 5.62 -9.64 -6.65
CA ARG A 29 7.01 -9.88 -7.06
C ARG A 29 7.87 -8.65 -6.89
N GLU A 30 7.36 -7.51 -7.37
CA GLU A 30 8.05 -6.23 -7.34
C GLU A 30 8.24 -5.74 -5.91
N GLU A 31 7.23 -5.85 -5.07
CA GLU A 31 7.32 -5.49 -3.65
C GLU A 31 8.33 -6.35 -2.91
N LEU A 32 8.32 -7.65 -3.17
CA LEU A 32 9.30 -8.57 -2.59
C LEU A 32 10.73 -8.34 -3.13
N LEU A 33 10.87 -8.00 -4.42
CA LEU A 33 12.14 -7.59 -5.02
C LEU A 33 12.69 -6.34 -4.32
N PHE A 34 11.87 -5.30 -4.21
CA PHE A 34 12.27 -4.03 -3.58
C PHE A 34 12.62 -4.23 -2.10
N LEU A 35 11.83 -5.03 -1.38
CA LEU A 35 12.12 -5.40 0.00
C LEU A 35 13.50 -6.06 0.13
N ASN A 36 13.81 -7.02 -0.74
CA ASN A 36 15.10 -7.71 -0.72
C ASN A 36 16.26 -6.77 -1.09
N MET A 37 16.06 -5.89 -2.08
CA MET A 37 17.07 -4.88 -2.46
C MET A 37 17.32 -3.88 -1.31
N CYS A 38 16.28 -3.41 -0.63
CA CYS A 38 16.41 -2.53 0.54
C CYS A 38 17.14 -3.23 1.69
N ARG A 39 16.78 -4.47 2.03
CA ARG A 39 17.46 -5.26 3.07
C ARG A 39 18.92 -5.52 2.76
N LYS A 40 19.27 -5.63 1.49
CA LYS A 40 20.67 -5.77 1.02
C LYS A 40 21.39 -4.44 0.84
N LYS A 41 20.75 -3.32 1.19
CA LYS A 41 21.28 -1.96 1.05
C LYS A 41 21.75 -1.61 -0.37
N VAL A 42 21.11 -2.18 -1.41
CA VAL A 42 21.44 -1.92 -2.82
C VAL A 42 21.31 -0.44 -3.15
N ILE A 43 20.28 0.22 -2.61
CA ILE A 43 20.03 1.66 -2.79
C ILE A 43 20.57 2.52 -1.63
N GLY A 44 21.40 1.94 -0.75
CA GLY A 44 21.99 2.64 0.38
C GLY A 44 21.03 2.87 1.54
N ASP A 45 21.19 3.97 2.27
CA ASP A 45 20.31 4.34 3.37
C ASP A 45 19.05 5.01 2.84
N LEU A 46 17.89 4.60 3.39
CA LEU A 46 16.59 5.03 2.87
C LEU A 46 16.24 6.44 3.35
N LEU A 47 15.70 7.26 2.45
CA LEU A 47 15.42 8.68 2.67
C LEU A 47 13.93 9.01 2.55
N HIS A 48 13.29 8.52 1.48
CA HIS A 48 11.95 8.89 1.09
C HIS A 48 11.20 7.74 0.46
N ALA A 49 9.87 7.71 0.64
CA ALA A 49 8.99 6.79 -0.06
C ALA A 49 7.73 7.50 -0.58
N GLU A 50 7.17 6.94 -1.67
CA GLU A 50 5.85 7.32 -2.19
C GLU A 50 4.97 6.09 -2.24
N ALA A 51 3.80 6.20 -1.63
CA ALA A 51 2.81 5.16 -1.50
C ALA A 51 1.45 5.67 -1.97
N ALA A 52 0.61 4.80 -2.53
CA ALA A 52 -0.75 5.21 -2.88
C ALA A 52 -1.72 4.02 -2.96
N TYR A 53 -3.00 4.34 -2.90
CA TYR A 53 -4.07 3.54 -3.47
C TYR A 53 -4.87 4.44 -4.42
N ILE A 54 -4.55 4.33 -5.69
CA ILE A 54 -5.19 5.06 -6.79
C ILE A 54 -5.92 4.05 -7.63
N HIS A 55 -7.25 4.08 -7.61
CA HIS A 55 -8.08 3.09 -8.28
C HIS A 55 -9.47 3.66 -8.52
N ASP A 56 -9.83 3.92 -9.75
CA ASP A 56 -11.20 4.37 -10.06
C ASP A 56 -12.22 3.28 -9.68
N LEU A 57 -12.97 3.53 -8.62
CA LEU A 57 -13.95 2.62 -8.06
C LEU A 57 -15.36 3.24 -8.04
N ARG A 58 -15.59 4.24 -8.88
CA ARG A 58 -16.90 4.93 -8.92
C ARG A 58 -18.03 3.99 -9.28
N ASP A 59 -17.81 3.03 -10.18
CA ASP A 59 -18.78 2.02 -10.60
C ASP A 59 -19.21 1.08 -9.47
N GLN A 60 -18.36 0.87 -8.48
CA GLN A 60 -18.68 0.05 -7.30
C GLN A 60 -19.76 0.64 -6.40
N MET A 61 -20.18 1.90 -6.62
CA MET A 61 -21.36 2.46 -5.95
C MET A 61 -22.62 1.61 -6.18
N ASP A 62 -22.67 0.89 -7.27
CA ASP A 62 -23.81 0.05 -7.67
C ASP A 62 -23.68 -1.40 -7.23
N ASP A 63 -22.54 -1.81 -6.70
CA ASP A 63 -22.35 -3.15 -6.16
C ASP A 63 -22.98 -3.27 -4.76
N VAL A 64 -24.31 -3.43 -4.75
CA VAL A 64 -25.14 -3.54 -3.54
C VAL A 64 -25.46 -4.99 -3.15
N LYS A 65 -24.78 -5.96 -3.73
CA LYS A 65 -24.88 -7.36 -3.28
C LYS A 65 -24.42 -7.49 -1.83
N LYS A 66 -24.86 -8.56 -1.17
CA LYS A 66 -24.38 -8.86 0.18
C LYS A 66 -22.86 -8.88 0.19
N ARG A 67 -22.24 -7.98 0.96
CA ARG A 67 -20.79 -7.69 1.02
C ARG A 67 -20.24 -6.92 -0.19
N GLY A 68 -21.08 -6.34 -1.03
CA GLY A 68 -20.62 -5.49 -2.13
C GLY A 68 -20.09 -4.13 -1.64
N GLU A 69 -19.22 -3.53 -2.43
CA GLU A 69 -18.54 -2.26 -2.11
C GLU A 69 -19.51 -1.09 -1.94
N GLY A 70 -20.62 -1.08 -2.68
CA GLY A 70 -21.69 -0.08 -2.55
C GLY A 70 -22.44 -0.10 -1.20
N LEU A 71 -22.16 -1.08 -0.33
CA LEU A 71 -22.76 -1.16 1.00
C LEU A 71 -21.98 -0.37 2.05
N TRP A 72 -20.71 -0.06 1.83
CA TRP A 72 -19.89 0.63 2.84
C TRP A 72 -19.06 1.81 2.30
N ARG A 73 -18.35 1.67 1.16
CA ARG A 73 -17.47 2.73 0.64
C ARG A 73 -18.15 4.08 0.46
N PRO A 74 -19.28 4.20 -0.25
CA PRO A 74 -19.94 5.50 -0.44
C PRO A 74 -20.39 6.13 0.87
N TYR A 75 -20.77 5.34 1.86
CA TYR A 75 -21.18 5.86 3.17
C TYR A 75 -20.01 6.36 4.01
N HIS A 76 -18.84 5.74 3.89
CA HIS A 76 -17.63 6.28 4.50
C HIS A 76 -17.23 7.61 3.85
N LEU A 77 -17.22 7.69 2.53
CA LEU A 77 -16.94 8.92 1.78
C LEU A 77 -17.93 10.05 2.05
N ALA A 78 -19.20 9.71 2.34
CA ALA A 78 -20.20 10.70 2.72
C ALA A 78 -19.91 11.36 4.08
N LYS A 79 -19.14 10.71 4.96
CA LYS A 79 -18.96 11.14 6.36
C LYS A 79 -17.53 11.55 6.69
N ARG A 80 -16.54 11.02 5.96
CA ARG A 80 -15.12 11.10 6.31
C ARG A 80 -14.34 11.80 5.21
N ASN A 81 -13.34 12.59 5.60
CA ASN A 81 -12.49 13.33 4.66
C ASN A 81 -11.02 13.13 5.04
N GLY A 82 -10.38 12.18 4.42
CA GLY A 82 -8.99 11.79 4.67
C GLY A 82 -8.59 10.62 3.77
N ASN A 83 -7.49 9.96 4.07
CA ASN A 83 -7.05 8.75 3.38
C ASN A 83 -7.79 7.53 3.95
N LEU A 84 -8.82 7.06 3.29
CA LEU A 84 -9.65 5.96 3.80
C LEU A 84 -9.03 4.56 3.59
N TYR A 85 -7.99 4.44 2.76
CA TYR A 85 -7.35 3.16 2.47
C TYR A 85 -5.82 3.28 2.32
N PRO A 86 -5.08 3.64 3.39
CA PRO A 86 -3.64 3.86 3.32
C PRO A 86 -2.82 2.58 3.17
N THR A 87 -3.30 1.44 3.70
CA THR A 87 -2.50 0.23 3.92
C THR A 87 -1.97 -0.39 2.65
N HIS A 88 -2.73 -0.30 1.55
CA HIS A 88 -2.38 -0.94 0.28
C HIS A 88 -1.12 -0.35 -0.38
N GLY A 89 -0.90 0.94 -0.23
CA GLY A 89 0.36 1.57 -0.66
C GLY A 89 1.41 1.61 0.45
N LEU A 90 0.98 1.88 1.68
CA LEU A 90 1.86 2.10 2.81
C LEU A 90 2.53 0.81 3.32
N GLY A 91 1.83 -0.34 3.26
CA GLY A 91 2.36 -1.61 3.74
C GLY A 91 3.73 -1.97 3.16
N PRO A 92 3.90 -2.01 1.81
CA PRO A 92 5.18 -2.28 1.20
C PRO A 92 6.29 -1.31 1.64
N VAL A 93 6.06 -0.01 1.54
CA VAL A 93 7.11 0.98 1.86
C VAL A 93 7.46 1.02 3.36
N ALA A 94 6.48 0.73 4.23
CA ALA A 94 6.73 0.58 5.66
C ALA A 94 7.64 -0.62 5.95
N GLN A 95 7.46 -1.74 5.24
CA GLN A 95 8.35 -2.90 5.35
C GLN A 95 9.74 -2.63 4.78
N TYR A 96 9.87 -1.87 3.67
CA TYR A 96 11.19 -1.47 3.15
C TYR A 96 11.96 -0.65 4.16
N MET A 97 11.30 0.30 4.82
CA MET A 97 11.88 1.18 5.84
C MET A 97 12.01 0.51 7.20
N ASN A 98 11.50 -0.72 7.38
CA ASN A 98 11.47 -1.44 8.66
C ASN A 98 10.78 -0.64 9.77
N LEU A 99 9.70 0.07 9.43
CA LEU A 99 8.91 0.83 10.40
C LEU A 99 8.18 -0.11 11.36
N SER A 100 7.92 0.34 12.58
CA SER A 100 7.33 -0.40 13.70
C SER A 100 8.12 -1.60 14.23
N ARG A 101 9.14 -2.07 13.49
CA ARG A 101 10.03 -3.17 13.89
C ARG A 101 11.45 -2.72 14.26
N SER A 102 11.68 -1.43 14.22
CA SER A 102 12.94 -0.77 14.61
C SER A 102 12.62 0.44 15.47
N GLU A 103 13.62 1.28 15.73
CA GLU A 103 13.45 2.57 16.39
C GLU A 103 12.71 3.60 15.54
N ASP A 104 12.46 3.32 14.25
CA ASP A 104 11.79 4.25 13.36
C ASP A 104 10.27 4.00 13.31
N GLN A 105 9.52 5.06 13.54
CA GLN A 105 8.07 5.08 13.59
C GLN A 105 7.55 6.41 13.01
N PHE A 106 6.23 6.53 12.81
CA PHE A 106 5.63 7.82 12.46
C PHE A 106 5.83 8.83 13.58
N ASN A 107 6.29 10.01 13.21
CA ASN A 107 6.47 11.14 14.12
C ASN A 107 5.35 12.17 13.96
N SER A 108 5.10 12.57 12.71
CA SER A 108 4.09 13.58 12.40
C SER A 108 3.49 13.34 11.01
N ILE A 109 2.27 13.83 10.82
CA ILE A 109 1.55 13.79 9.56
C ILE A 109 0.93 15.14 9.26
N VAL A 110 0.94 15.54 7.98
CA VAL A 110 0.15 16.63 7.42
C VAL A 110 -0.63 16.08 6.24
N SER A 111 -1.93 16.38 6.17
CA SER A 111 -2.82 15.83 5.18
C SER A 111 -3.74 16.87 4.57
N TYR A 112 -3.96 16.78 3.25
CA TYR A 112 -4.87 17.61 2.50
C TYR A 112 -5.72 16.79 1.56
N SER A 113 -7.01 17.13 1.47
CA SER A 113 -7.93 16.56 0.50
C SER A 113 -8.37 17.62 -0.50
N THR A 114 -8.55 17.21 -1.75
CA THR A 114 -9.20 18.02 -2.79
C THR A 114 -10.71 18.16 -2.51
N PRO A 115 -11.43 19.03 -3.23
CA PRO A 115 -12.90 19.02 -3.18
C PRO A 115 -13.49 17.67 -3.57
N ALA A 116 -14.66 17.34 -3.03
CA ALA A 116 -15.43 16.13 -3.34
C ALA A 116 -16.34 16.39 -4.57
N ILE A 117 -15.87 16.14 -5.77
CA ILE A 117 -16.56 16.46 -7.03
C ILE A 117 -16.88 15.21 -7.84
N GLY A 118 -15.89 14.32 -8.04
CA GLY A 118 -15.95 13.24 -9.00
C GLY A 118 -17.09 12.25 -8.74
N ARG A 119 -17.29 11.85 -7.48
CA ARG A 119 -18.36 10.91 -7.11
C ARG A 119 -19.76 11.53 -7.26
N ASN A 120 -19.90 12.79 -6.89
CA ASN A 120 -21.17 13.54 -7.08
C ASN A 120 -21.53 13.67 -8.56
N LEU A 121 -20.55 13.97 -9.42
CA LEU A 121 -20.78 14.05 -10.87
C LEU A 121 -21.10 12.69 -11.45
N TYR A 122 -20.39 11.64 -11.06
CA TYR A 122 -20.66 10.27 -11.49
C TYR A 122 -22.09 9.83 -11.13
N ALA A 123 -22.53 10.12 -9.90
CA ALA A 123 -23.88 9.80 -9.46
C ALA A 123 -24.95 10.51 -10.30
N LYS A 124 -24.75 11.81 -10.58
CA LYS A 124 -25.66 12.59 -11.43
C LYS A 124 -25.71 12.08 -12.88
N GLU A 125 -24.59 11.64 -13.41
CA GLU A 125 -24.51 11.12 -14.78
C GLU A 125 -25.15 9.74 -14.93
N LYS A 126 -24.96 8.84 -13.94
CA LYS A 126 -25.36 7.44 -14.03
C LYS A 126 -26.77 7.15 -13.52
N HIS A 127 -27.30 7.99 -12.66
CA HIS A 127 -28.57 7.73 -11.96
C HIS A 127 -29.60 8.84 -12.18
N LYS A 128 -30.87 8.47 -12.04
CA LYS A 128 -31.97 9.44 -12.01
C LYS A 128 -31.85 10.39 -10.83
N GLU A 129 -32.40 11.60 -10.96
CA GLU A 129 -32.30 12.67 -9.97
C GLU A 129 -32.76 12.23 -8.55
N ASP A 130 -33.81 11.41 -8.48
CA ASP A 130 -34.36 10.90 -7.21
C ASP A 130 -33.57 9.74 -6.59
N HIS A 131 -32.51 9.25 -7.23
CA HIS A 131 -31.72 8.13 -6.75
C HIS A 131 -30.98 8.48 -5.46
N LYS A 132 -30.82 7.48 -4.58
CA LYS A 132 -30.20 7.64 -3.25
C LYS A 132 -28.81 8.29 -3.31
N TRP A 133 -27.99 7.96 -4.32
CA TRP A 133 -26.65 8.51 -4.47
C TRP A 133 -26.63 10.01 -4.84
N ASN A 134 -27.68 10.50 -5.49
CA ASN A 134 -27.85 11.93 -5.78
C ASN A 134 -28.35 12.74 -4.57
N LYS A 135 -28.77 12.07 -3.49
CA LYS A 135 -29.20 12.70 -2.23
C LYS A 135 -28.10 12.75 -1.16
N ILE A 136 -26.95 12.15 -1.44
CA ILE A 136 -25.80 12.15 -0.52
C ILE A 136 -24.87 13.31 -0.85
N ASP A 137 -24.55 14.10 0.17
CA ASP A 137 -23.47 15.08 0.12
C ASP A 137 -22.17 14.40 0.54
N PHE A 138 -21.32 14.05 -0.45
CA PHE A 138 -20.04 13.41 -0.20
C PHE A 138 -19.03 14.42 0.33
N LYS A 139 -18.49 14.17 1.52
CA LYS A 139 -17.50 15.03 2.18
C LYS A 139 -16.05 14.62 1.86
N GLY A 140 -15.82 13.34 1.59
CA GLY A 140 -14.51 12.81 1.24
C GLY A 140 -14.01 13.38 -0.09
N GLY A 141 -12.91 14.11 -0.05
CA GLY A 141 -12.29 14.67 -1.26
C GLY A 141 -11.90 13.59 -2.27
N ASP A 142 -11.81 13.96 -3.54
CA ASP A 142 -11.52 13.01 -4.61
C ASP A 142 -10.10 12.44 -4.50
N LEU A 143 -9.14 13.28 -4.09
CA LEU A 143 -7.77 12.88 -3.82
C LEU A 143 -7.35 13.37 -2.43
N ASN A 144 -6.81 12.48 -1.62
CA ASN A 144 -6.12 12.83 -0.39
C ASN A 144 -4.61 12.64 -0.57
N THR A 145 -3.82 13.58 -0.07
CA THR A 145 -2.35 13.50 -0.02
C THR A 145 -1.88 13.78 1.39
N SER A 146 -1.19 12.83 1.96
CA SER A 146 -0.59 12.91 3.28
C SER A 146 0.93 12.85 3.19
N ILE A 147 1.63 13.68 3.96
CA ILE A 147 3.08 13.59 4.15
C ILE A 147 3.35 13.20 5.59
N ILE A 148 4.05 12.11 5.76
CA ILE A 148 4.46 11.56 7.06
C ILE A 148 5.96 11.78 7.22
N LYS A 149 6.36 12.30 8.37
CA LYS A 149 7.75 12.33 8.82
C LYS A 149 7.96 11.23 9.85
N THR A 150 9.07 10.50 9.76
CA THR A 150 9.42 9.47 10.72
C THR A 150 10.36 9.98 11.81
N ASN A 151 10.56 9.20 12.88
CA ASN A 151 11.46 9.55 13.97
C ASN A 151 12.92 9.72 13.50
N LEU A 152 13.37 8.93 12.52
CA LEU A 152 14.70 9.07 11.91
C LEU A 152 14.78 10.17 10.83
N GLY A 153 13.70 10.96 10.65
CA GLY A 153 13.66 12.09 9.73
C GLY A 153 13.37 11.73 8.28
N ARG A 154 13.06 10.45 7.97
CA ARG A 154 12.60 10.01 6.65
C ARG A 154 11.22 10.58 6.37
N THR A 155 10.85 10.65 5.09
CA THR A 155 9.52 11.13 4.68
C THR A 155 8.79 10.08 3.85
N ILE A 156 7.46 10.04 3.98
CA ILE A 156 6.60 9.18 3.18
C ILE A 156 5.44 10.03 2.66
N MET A 157 5.25 10.07 1.34
CA MET A 157 4.04 10.59 0.73
C MET A 157 3.05 9.44 0.58
N VAL A 158 1.81 9.65 1.04
CA VAL A 158 0.72 8.66 0.89
C VAL A 158 -0.45 9.31 0.20
N GLN A 159 -0.83 8.80 -0.98
CA GLN A 159 -1.99 9.27 -1.72
C GLN A 159 -3.13 8.24 -1.73
N TRP A 160 -4.35 8.75 -1.79
CA TRP A 160 -5.55 7.94 -1.95
C TRP A 160 -6.51 8.63 -2.92
N ASP A 161 -7.01 7.88 -3.93
CA ASP A 161 -7.97 8.33 -4.92
C ASP A 161 -8.80 7.13 -5.40
N GLU A 162 -10.11 7.16 -5.16
CA GLU A 162 -11.07 6.14 -5.65
C GLU A 162 -12.16 6.76 -6.54
N THR A 163 -12.03 8.03 -6.89
CA THR A 163 -13.14 8.82 -7.44
C THR A 163 -12.80 9.54 -8.74
N SER A 164 -11.60 9.36 -9.26
CA SER A 164 -11.21 9.94 -10.54
C SER A 164 -10.67 8.91 -11.54
N PRO A 165 -10.77 9.18 -12.86
CA PRO A 165 -10.36 8.25 -13.91
C PRO A 165 -8.83 8.25 -14.08
N ARG A 166 -8.12 7.83 -13.04
CA ARG A 166 -6.67 7.68 -13.03
C ARG A 166 -6.30 6.19 -13.10
N PRO A 167 -5.32 5.79 -13.93
CA PRO A 167 -4.87 4.40 -13.98
C PRO A 167 -4.44 3.89 -12.60
N TYR A 168 -4.71 2.61 -12.34
CA TYR A 168 -4.32 1.96 -11.09
C TYR A 168 -2.84 2.18 -10.78
N SER A 169 -2.57 2.63 -9.56
CA SER A 169 -1.20 2.81 -9.09
C SER A 169 -1.13 2.77 -7.56
N ARG A 170 -0.10 2.13 -7.05
CA ARG A 170 0.29 2.24 -5.65
C ARG A 170 1.52 3.12 -5.46
N LEU A 171 1.99 3.77 -6.54
CA LEU A 171 3.27 4.46 -6.65
C LEU A 171 4.44 3.52 -6.35
N ASN A 172 4.52 2.99 -5.13
CA ASN A 172 5.51 2.01 -4.69
C ASN A 172 6.94 2.47 -4.98
N LEU A 173 7.25 3.73 -4.61
CA LEU A 173 8.57 4.28 -4.78
C LEU A 173 9.32 4.26 -3.45
N ILE A 174 10.58 3.88 -3.51
CA ILE A 174 11.52 3.98 -2.39
C ILE A 174 12.85 4.54 -2.87
N GLN A 175 13.29 5.60 -2.24
CA GLN A 175 14.53 6.31 -2.55
C GLN A 175 15.54 6.19 -1.42
N GLY A 176 16.76 5.87 -1.79
CA GLY A 176 17.90 5.84 -0.90
C GLY A 176 19.07 6.69 -1.41
N THR A 177 20.17 6.65 -0.67
CA THR A 177 21.39 7.44 -0.99
C THR A 177 22.15 6.95 -2.23
N LYS A 178 21.84 5.74 -2.73
CA LYS A 178 22.54 5.11 -3.87
C LYS A 178 21.61 4.67 -4.99
N GLY A 179 20.33 5.00 -4.92
CA GLY A 179 19.39 4.66 -5.98
C GLY A 179 17.94 4.82 -5.58
N THR A 180 17.08 4.59 -6.56
CA THR A 180 15.61 4.68 -6.42
C THR A 180 14.97 3.51 -7.13
N LEU A 181 13.99 2.89 -6.47
CA LEU A 181 13.14 1.84 -7.02
C LEU A 181 11.73 2.40 -7.11
N ALA A 182 11.03 2.19 -8.21
CA ALA A 182 9.66 2.68 -8.37
C ALA A 182 8.79 1.66 -9.11
N GLY A 183 7.54 1.55 -8.69
CA GLY A 183 6.50 0.77 -9.36
C GLY A 183 5.69 1.61 -10.37
N PHE A 184 4.77 0.95 -11.03
CA PHE A 184 3.69 1.54 -11.85
C PHE A 184 4.15 2.52 -12.95
N PRO A 185 4.98 2.08 -13.90
CA PRO A 185 5.57 0.74 -14.08
C PRO A 185 6.87 0.57 -13.29
N THR A 186 7.28 -0.70 -13.11
CA THR A 186 8.54 -1.04 -12.42
C THR A 186 9.74 -0.45 -13.16
N ARG A 187 10.56 0.30 -12.42
CA ARG A 187 11.76 0.94 -12.93
C ARG A 187 12.78 1.16 -11.82
N VAL A 188 14.03 1.15 -12.17
CA VAL A 188 15.15 1.24 -11.22
C VAL A 188 16.21 2.21 -11.73
N ALA A 189 16.71 3.07 -10.85
CA ALA A 189 17.89 3.88 -11.09
C ALA A 189 18.90 3.65 -9.96
N LEU A 190 20.14 3.33 -10.31
CA LEU A 190 21.21 3.07 -9.34
C LEU A 190 22.39 4.01 -9.59
N GLN A 191 23.07 4.42 -8.54
CA GLN A 191 24.36 5.09 -8.63
C GLN A 191 25.35 4.18 -9.36
N GLY A 192 25.88 4.61 -10.48
CA GLY A 192 26.75 3.78 -11.35
C GLY A 192 25.99 2.88 -12.32
N GLY A 193 24.67 3.09 -12.47
CA GLY A 193 23.84 2.40 -13.45
C GLY A 193 23.38 0.98 -13.06
N VAL A 194 22.55 0.41 -13.92
CA VAL A 194 22.13 -0.99 -13.84
C VAL A 194 22.97 -1.80 -14.81
N PRO A 195 23.69 -2.82 -14.34
CA PRO A 195 24.62 -3.59 -15.18
C PRO A 195 23.96 -4.14 -16.45
N GLY A 196 24.54 -3.82 -17.60
CA GLY A 196 24.02 -4.23 -18.91
C GLY A 196 22.82 -3.44 -19.43
N ALA A 197 22.35 -2.42 -18.69
CA ALA A 197 21.13 -1.67 -19.04
C ALA A 197 21.33 -0.16 -19.07
N THR A 198 21.90 0.44 -18.02
CA THR A 198 22.15 1.88 -17.93
C THR A 198 23.56 2.13 -17.43
N GLU A 199 24.17 3.25 -17.84
CA GLU A 199 25.55 3.60 -17.45
C GLU A 199 25.60 4.35 -16.12
N ASP A 200 24.52 5.05 -15.77
CA ASP A 200 24.43 5.88 -14.56
C ASP A 200 22.99 5.96 -14.02
N HIS A 201 22.79 6.83 -13.01
CA HIS A 201 21.49 7.04 -12.36
C HIS A 201 20.60 8.11 -13.04
N HIS A 202 21.02 8.72 -14.16
CA HIS A 202 20.21 9.71 -14.87
C HIS A 202 19.14 9.07 -15.76
N SER A 203 19.21 7.75 -15.96
CA SER A 203 18.25 6.99 -16.75
C SER A 203 17.61 5.88 -15.93
N TRP A 204 16.30 5.67 -16.14
CA TRP A 204 15.60 4.54 -15.58
C TRP A 204 15.85 3.27 -16.40
N ALA A 205 16.26 2.19 -15.75
CA ALA A 205 16.13 0.86 -16.30
C ALA A 205 14.68 0.38 -16.18
N THR A 206 14.11 -0.17 -17.24
CA THR A 206 12.72 -0.60 -17.34
C THR A 206 12.58 -1.90 -18.14
N GLY A 207 11.48 -2.63 -17.97
CA GLY A 207 11.18 -3.83 -18.77
C GLY A 207 12.31 -4.86 -18.75
N GLU A 208 12.78 -5.28 -19.92
CA GLU A 208 13.84 -6.28 -20.07
C GLU A 208 15.17 -5.86 -19.45
N GLN A 209 15.41 -4.56 -19.30
CA GLN A 209 16.60 -4.02 -18.64
C GLN A 209 16.69 -4.39 -17.16
N LEU A 210 15.61 -4.89 -16.56
CA LEU A 210 15.56 -5.30 -15.14
C LEU A 210 15.91 -6.78 -14.92
N GLU A 211 16.10 -7.58 -15.97
CA GLU A 211 16.29 -9.04 -15.87
C GLU A 211 17.47 -9.40 -14.94
N THR A 212 18.59 -8.72 -15.08
CA THR A 212 19.77 -8.93 -14.22
C THR A 212 19.47 -8.65 -12.74
N LEU A 213 18.59 -7.69 -12.46
CA LEU A 213 18.14 -7.38 -11.09
C LEU A 213 17.19 -8.44 -10.55
N TYR A 214 16.26 -8.93 -11.37
CA TYR A 214 15.40 -10.06 -11.00
C TYR A 214 16.22 -11.31 -10.72
N GLU A 215 17.13 -11.70 -11.60
CA GLU A 215 18.01 -12.86 -11.38
C GLU A 215 18.75 -12.76 -10.03
N LYS A 216 19.31 -11.60 -9.75
CA LYS A 216 20.17 -11.36 -8.59
C LYS A 216 19.40 -11.13 -7.28
N TYR A 217 18.27 -10.42 -7.36
CA TYR A 217 17.58 -9.88 -6.18
C TYR A 217 16.15 -10.35 -5.97
N ASP A 218 15.54 -11.15 -6.88
CA ASP A 218 14.24 -11.73 -6.61
C ASP A 218 14.22 -12.40 -5.24
N HIS A 219 13.17 -12.13 -4.48
CA HIS A 219 13.07 -12.61 -3.11
C HIS A 219 13.04 -14.14 -3.06
N PRO A 220 13.78 -14.81 -2.14
CA PRO A 220 13.82 -16.27 -2.08
C PRO A 220 12.44 -16.94 -1.95
N MET A 221 11.51 -16.29 -1.23
CA MET A 221 10.13 -16.75 -1.10
C MET A 221 9.41 -16.73 -2.45
N TYR A 222 9.56 -15.66 -3.23
CA TYR A 222 8.97 -15.59 -4.56
C TYR A 222 9.53 -16.68 -5.48
N LYS A 223 10.85 -16.80 -5.59
CA LYS A 223 11.50 -17.86 -6.39
C LYS A 223 11.00 -19.26 -6.04
N ARG A 224 10.79 -19.54 -4.75
CA ARG A 224 10.28 -20.82 -4.26
C ARG A 224 8.82 -21.09 -4.62
N LEU A 225 7.98 -20.05 -4.63
CA LEU A 225 6.53 -20.20 -4.72
C LEU A 225 5.94 -19.80 -6.07
N GLU A 226 6.71 -19.15 -6.94
CA GLU A 226 6.25 -18.56 -8.20
C GLU A 226 5.39 -19.50 -9.06
N ALA A 227 5.87 -20.70 -9.31
CA ALA A 227 5.16 -21.67 -10.15
C ALA A 227 3.80 -22.07 -9.58
N LYS A 228 3.72 -22.21 -8.24
CA LYS A 228 2.45 -22.51 -7.55
C LYS A 228 1.55 -21.27 -7.52
N ALA A 229 2.09 -20.10 -7.26
CA ALA A 229 1.36 -18.86 -7.24
C ALA A 229 0.71 -18.53 -8.59
N LYS A 230 1.44 -18.68 -9.68
CA LYS A 230 0.91 -18.53 -11.05
C LYS A 230 -0.25 -19.49 -11.35
N LYS A 231 -0.16 -20.76 -10.86
CA LYS A 231 -1.20 -21.78 -11.05
C LYS A 231 -2.45 -21.49 -10.20
N MET A 232 -2.27 -21.06 -8.95
CA MET A 232 -3.37 -20.85 -8.01
C MET A 232 -4.10 -19.53 -8.23
N GLY A 233 -3.43 -18.53 -8.81
CA GLY A 233 -3.99 -17.21 -9.08
C GLY A 233 -4.20 -16.37 -7.82
N GLY A 234 -5.17 -15.46 -7.88
CA GLY A 234 -5.44 -14.45 -6.82
C GLY A 234 -4.45 -13.27 -6.92
N HIS A 235 -4.93 -12.15 -7.51
CA HIS A 235 -4.13 -10.92 -7.73
C HIS A 235 -2.72 -11.18 -8.28
N GLY A 236 -2.63 -11.98 -9.35
CA GLY A 236 -1.33 -12.36 -9.93
C GLY A 236 -0.50 -13.33 -9.08
N GLY A 237 -1.10 -14.00 -8.10
CA GLY A 237 -0.46 -14.96 -7.20
C GLY A 237 -0.09 -14.41 -5.82
N MET A 238 -0.26 -13.10 -5.58
CA MET A 238 0.03 -12.48 -4.27
C MET A 238 -0.77 -13.11 -3.13
N ASP A 239 -2.06 -13.36 -3.35
CA ASP A 239 -2.95 -13.95 -2.34
C ASP A 239 -2.47 -15.35 -1.93
N PHE A 240 -2.06 -16.16 -2.89
CA PHE A 240 -1.50 -17.49 -2.62
C PHE A 240 -0.23 -17.40 -1.78
N ILE A 241 0.72 -16.53 -2.16
CA ILE A 241 1.99 -16.38 -1.43
C ILE A 241 1.73 -15.92 0.00
N MET A 242 0.84 -14.94 0.20
CA MET A 242 0.45 -14.44 1.51
C MET A 242 -0.13 -15.54 2.40
N LEU A 243 -1.13 -16.28 1.90
CA LEU A 243 -1.77 -17.36 2.66
C LEU A 243 -0.80 -18.50 2.96
N TYR A 244 0.03 -18.88 1.97
CA TYR A 244 1.06 -19.90 2.18
C TYR A 244 2.03 -19.47 3.27
N ARG A 245 2.48 -18.20 3.23
CA ARG A 245 3.41 -17.68 4.22
C ARG A 245 2.80 -17.59 5.62
N MET A 246 1.55 -17.21 5.74
CA MET A 246 0.82 -17.22 7.01
C MET A 246 0.81 -18.63 7.61
N VAL A 247 0.40 -19.63 6.83
CA VAL A 247 0.37 -21.02 7.28
C VAL A 247 1.78 -21.53 7.64
N GLU A 248 2.80 -21.18 6.84
CA GLU A 248 4.20 -21.51 7.13
C GLU A 248 4.66 -20.94 8.47
N CYS A 249 4.32 -19.65 8.76
CA CYS A 249 4.65 -19.01 10.05
C CYS A 249 4.01 -19.76 11.22
N LEU A 250 2.71 -20.10 11.09
CA LEU A 250 1.98 -20.81 12.15
C LEU A 250 2.53 -22.22 12.41
N ILE A 251 2.85 -22.97 11.36
CA ILE A 251 3.43 -24.32 11.49
C ILE A 251 4.81 -24.28 12.13
N LYS A 252 5.63 -23.28 11.77
CA LYS A 252 6.99 -23.16 12.27
C LYS A 252 7.12 -22.45 13.61
N GLY A 253 6.02 -21.89 14.13
CA GLY A 253 6.02 -21.09 15.37
C GLY A 253 6.86 -19.82 15.27
N ILE A 254 6.93 -19.20 14.07
CA ILE A 254 7.66 -17.95 13.84
C ILE A 254 6.67 -16.77 13.69
N PRO A 255 7.10 -15.54 14.00
CA PRO A 255 6.24 -14.37 13.89
C PRO A 255 5.64 -14.20 12.49
N LEU A 256 4.40 -13.72 12.42
CA LEU A 256 3.75 -13.32 11.19
C LEU A 256 4.47 -12.12 10.57
N ASP A 257 4.54 -12.08 9.23
CA ASP A 257 5.21 -10.98 8.51
C ASP A 257 4.45 -9.65 8.62
N GLN A 258 3.15 -9.71 8.91
CA GLN A 258 2.25 -8.57 9.05
C GLN A 258 1.37 -8.81 10.28
N ASN A 259 1.90 -8.52 11.45
CA ASN A 259 1.20 -8.77 12.70
C ASN A 259 0.20 -7.66 13.07
N VAL A 260 -0.43 -7.78 14.23
CA VAL A 260 -1.42 -6.84 14.73
C VAL A 260 -0.87 -5.42 14.87
N TYR A 261 0.39 -5.29 15.31
CA TYR A 261 1.02 -3.97 15.50
C TYR A 261 1.18 -3.23 14.19
N GLU A 262 1.69 -3.90 13.16
CA GLU A 262 1.84 -3.33 11.81
C GLU A 262 0.48 -3.02 11.18
N GLY A 263 -0.48 -3.92 11.34
CA GLY A 263 -1.85 -3.70 10.85
C GLY A 263 -2.47 -2.43 11.43
N CYS A 264 -2.41 -2.25 12.74
CA CYS A 264 -2.91 -1.06 13.42
C CYS A 264 -2.07 0.18 13.09
N PHE A 265 -0.75 0.05 13.04
CA PHE A 265 0.18 1.14 12.72
C PHE A 265 -0.08 1.72 11.32
N TRP A 266 -0.18 0.88 10.28
CA TRP A 266 -0.48 1.37 8.93
C TRP A 266 -1.90 1.93 8.82
N SER A 267 -2.86 1.31 9.48
CA SER A 267 -4.27 1.75 9.47
C SER A 267 -4.48 3.08 10.21
N SER A 268 -3.62 3.42 11.16
CA SER A 268 -3.73 4.67 11.94
C SER A 268 -3.69 5.92 11.05
N VAL A 269 -3.00 5.84 9.90
CA VAL A 269 -2.92 6.94 8.93
C VAL A 269 -4.30 7.35 8.43
N SER A 270 -5.28 6.42 8.36
CA SER A 270 -6.66 6.77 7.99
C SER A 270 -7.25 7.79 8.96
N GLN A 271 -7.19 7.52 10.26
CA GLN A 271 -7.73 8.43 11.28
C GLN A 271 -6.90 9.71 11.42
N LEU A 272 -5.58 9.58 11.41
CA LEU A 272 -4.67 10.71 11.56
C LEU A 272 -4.77 11.70 10.38
N SER A 273 -5.01 11.22 9.17
CA SER A 273 -5.22 12.07 8.01
C SER A 273 -6.52 12.89 8.05
N GLU A 274 -7.53 12.40 8.79
CA GLU A 274 -8.78 13.13 9.00
C GLU A 274 -8.66 14.21 10.10
N ILE A 275 -7.75 13.99 11.06
CA ILE A 275 -7.50 14.93 12.17
C ILE A 275 -6.59 16.07 11.71
N SER A 276 -5.69 15.79 10.80
CA SER A 276 -4.76 16.78 10.28
C SER A 276 -5.43 17.81 9.38
#